data_a566288eab23c57e7f3ef02ccf8abd59
#
_entry.id   a566288eab23c57e7f3ef02ccf8abd59
#
_cell.length_a   1.000
_cell.length_b   1.000
_cell.length_c   1.000
_cell.angle_alpha   90.00
_cell.angle_beta   90.00
_cell.angle_gamma   90.00
#
_symmetry.space_group_name_H-M   'P 1'
#
loop_
_entity.id
_entity.type
_entity.pdbx_description
1 polymer ?
#
loop_
_entity_poly.entity_id
_entity_poly.type
_entity_poly.pdbx_seq_one_letter_code
_entity_poly.pdbx_strand_id
1 'polypeptide(L)'
;MVVKLYTTSVTTNREIFNKQNRIKHVFDAKQIKYEEIDLCHNQEERDVMREKAGIPDLLPPAIFNDDTYCGDFQQFEDAVEDNLLKDFLKLQ
;
A
#
# COMPACT_ATOMS: atom_id res chain seq x y z
N MET A 1 4.79 3.18 -15.00
CA MET A 1 4.77 3.33 -13.53
C MET A 1 3.41 2.87 -13.02
N VAL A 2 3.41 1.86 -12.18
CA VAL A 2 2.18 1.26 -11.65
C VAL A 2 2.19 1.36 -10.13
N VAL A 3 1.20 2.05 -9.58
CA VAL A 3 1.00 2.09 -8.13
C VAL A 3 0.42 0.75 -7.71
N LYS A 4 1.04 0.10 -6.74
CA LYS A 4 0.61 -1.20 -6.24
C LYS A 4 0.24 -1.10 -4.78
N LEU A 5 -0.90 -1.66 -4.42
CA LEU A 5 -1.38 -1.71 -3.04
C LEU A 5 -1.46 -3.16 -2.60
N TYR A 6 -0.63 -3.53 -1.63
CA TYR A 6 -0.67 -4.86 -1.04
C TYR A 6 -1.65 -4.89 0.11
N THR A 7 -2.62 -5.80 0.03
CA THR A 7 -3.70 -5.90 1.01
C THR A 7 -3.86 -7.34 1.47
N THR A 8 -4.80 -7.59 2.38
CA THR A 8 -5.25 -8.93 2.69
C THR A 8 -6.77 -8.93 2.78
N SER A 9 -7.40 -9.80 1.99
CA SER A 9 -8.87 -9.86 1.91
C SER A 9 -9.49 -10.52 3.14
N VAL A 10 -8.74 -11.40 3.81
CA VAL A 10 -9.21 -12.10 5.00
C VAL A 10 -8.32 -11.71 6.16
N THR A 11 -8.87 -10.91 7.08
CA THR A 11 -8.15 -10.51 8.29
C THR A 11 -9.12 -10.36 9.44
N THR A 12 -8.68 -10.80 10.62
CA THR A 12 -9.39 -10.56 11.87
C THR A 12 -8.95 -9.25 12.51
N ASN A 13 -7.91 -8.62 11.97
CA ASN A 13 -7.39 -7.36 12.46
C ASN A 13 -8.16 -6.20 11.83
N ARG A 14 -9.05 -5.60 12.62
CA ARG A 14 -9.90 -4.50 12.17
C ARG A 14 -9.08 -3.28 11.76
N GLU A 15 -7.95 -3.04 12.40
CA GLU A 15 -7.09 -1.92 12.08
C GLU A 15 -6.50 -2.05 10.67
N ILE A 16 -6.04 -3.23 10.31
CA ILE A 16 -5.53 -3.49 8.95
C ILE A 16 -6.66 -3.28 7.94
N PHE A 17 -7.83 -3.82 8.23
CA PHE A 17 -8.99 -3.70 7.34
C PHE A 17 -9.34 -2.23 7.09
N ASN A 18 -9.41 -1.43 8.14
CA ASN A 18 -9.76 -0.01 8.04
C ASN A 18 -8.70 0.78 7.27
N LYS A 19 -7.44 0.50 7.51
CA LYS A 19 -6.33 1.16 6.81
C LYS A 19 -6.36 0.89 5.31
N GLN A 20 -6.60 -0.36 4.94
CA GLN A 20 -6.70 -0.73 3.52
C GLN A 20 -7.84 0.03 2.82
N ASN A 21 -8.99 0.06 3.47
CA ASN A 21 -10.16 0.73 2.91
C ASN A 21 -9.93 2.24 2.80
N ARG A 22 -9.28 2.84 3.76
CA ARG A 22 -8.93 4.27 3.73
C ARG A 22 -8.06 4.60 2.52
N ILE A 23 -7.03 3.78 2.27
CA ILE A 23 -6.14 3.99 1.14
C ILE A 23 -6.91 3.88 -0.18
N LYS A 24 -7.72 2.83 -0.32
CA LYS A 24 -8.53 2.64 -1.52
C LYS A 24 -9.46 3.82 -1.76
N HIS A 25 -10.10 4.30 -0.70
CA HIS A 25 -11.02 5.43 -0.79
C HIS A 25 -10.31 6.69 -1.30
N VAL A 26 -9.13 6.98 -0.76
CA VAL A 26 -8.35 8.15 -1.18
C VAL A 26 -7.90 8.02 -2.63
N PHE A 27 -7.41 6.84 -3.01
CA PHE A 27 -7.00 6.61 -4.40
C PHE A 27 -8.16 6.82 -5.37
N ASP A 28 -9.33 6.30 -5.03
CA ASP A 28 -10.52 6.46 -5.87
C ASP A 28 -10.95 7.93 -5.94
N ALA A 29 -10.94 8.63 -4.81
CA ALA A 29 -11.35 10.03 -4.76
C ALA A 29 -10.40 10.92 -5.55
N LYS A 30 -9.13 10.58 -5.61
CA LYS A 30 -8.14 11.35 -6.35
C LYS A 30 -7.88 10.79 -7.75
N GLN A 31 -8.65 9.78 -8.15
CA GLN A 31 -8.56 9.17 -9.48
C GLN A 31 -7.17 8.60 -9.77
N ILE A 32 -6.55 8.04 -8.76
CA ILE A 32 -5.26 7.38 -8.89
C ILE A 32 -5.50 5.91 -9.24
N LYS A 33 -4.99 5.49 -10.38
CA LYS A 33 -5.07 4.09 -10.78
C LYS A 33 -4.06 3.28 -9.99
N TYR A 34 -4.48 2.13 -9.51
CA TYR A 34 -3.61 1.25 -8.75
C TYR A 34 -3.98 -0.20 -9.00
N GLU A 35 -3.02 -1.07 -8.76
CA GLU A 35 -3.20 -2.51 -8.84
C GLU A 35 -3.20 -3.06 -7.41
N GLU A 36 -4.23 -3.82 -7.06
CA GLU A 36 -4.34 -4.41 -5.73
C GLU A 36 -3.79 -5.83 -5.77
N ILE A 37 -2.89 -6.14 -4.82
CA ILE A 37 -2.30 -7.47 -4.69
C ILE A 37 -2.73 -8.02 -3.33
N ASP A 38 -3.56 -9.06 -3.37
CA ASP A 38 -4.09 -9.69 -2.17
C ASP A 38 -3.10 -10.74 -1.67
N LEU A 39 -2.62 -10.55 -0.46
CA LEU A 39 -1.64 -11.44 0.17
C LEU A 39 -2.29 -12.66 0.86
N CYS A 40 -3.62 -12.70 0.88
CA CYS A 40 -4.34 -13.81 1.48
C CYS A 40 -4.01 -15.10 0.73
N HIS A 41 -3.51 -16.10 1.45
CA HIS A 41 -3.11 -17.39 0.86
C HIS A 41 -2.00 -17.27 -0.19
N ASN A 42 -1.22 -16.19 -0.15
CA ASN A 42 -0.16 -15.98 -1.11
C ASN A 42 1.15 -15.61 -0.41
N GLN A 43 1.77 -16.62 0.17
CA GLN A 43 3.01 -16.44 0.93
C GLN A 43 4.15 -15.94 0.05
N GLU A 44 4.20 -16.38 -1.20
CA GLU A 44 5.24 -15.97 -2.14
C GLU A 44 5.21 -14.45 -2.38
N GLU A 45 4.01 -13.91 -2.64
CA GLU A 45 3.86 -12.47 -2.84
C GLU A 45 4.21 -11.68 -1.58
N ARG A 46 3.91 -12.24 -0.41
CA ARG A 46 4.27 -11.62 0.87
C ARG A 46 5.78 -11.54 1.03
N ASP A 47 6.48 -12.61 0.71
CA ASP A 47 7.93 -12.65 0.79
C ASP A 47 8.57 -11.67 -0.20
N VAL A 48 8.05 -11.58 -1.41
CA VAL A 48 8.50 -10.64 -2.44
C VAL A 48 8.31 -9.20 -1.95
N MET A 49 7.15 -8.89 -1.39
CA MET A 49 6.84 -7.57 -0.85
C MET A 49 7.87 -7.17 0.21
N ARG A 50 8.14 -8.08 1.15
CA ARG A 50 9.08 -7.81 2.25
C ARG A 50 10.49 -7.63 1.76
N GLU A 51 10.90 -8.42 0.78
CA GLU A 51 12.23 -8.34 0.20
C GLU A 51 12.43 -6.99 -0.53
N LYS A 52 11.44 -6.59 -1.34
CA LYS A 52 11.52 -5.33 -2.08
C LYS A 52 11.51 -4.11 -1.15
N ALA A 53 10.80 -4.20 -0.04
CA ALA A 53 10.75 -3.10 0.94
C ALA A 53 11.97 -3.08 1.84
N GLY A 54 12.69 -4.19 1.96
CA GLY A 54 13.79 -4.32 2.92
C GLY A 54 13.32 -4.38 4.36
N ILE A 55 12.08 -4.78 4.60
CA ILE A 55 11.48 -4.87 5.93
C ILE A 55 10.97 -6.29 6.14
N PRO A 56 11.69 -7.14 6.89
CA PRO A 56 11.36 -8.56 7.00
C PRO A 56 10.00 -8.89 7.60
N ASP A 57 9.44 -7.99 8.40
CA ASP A 57 8.16 -8.19 9.08
C ASP A 57 7.08 -7.24 8.60
N LEU A 58 7.24 -6.68 7.40
CA LEU A 58 6.25 -5.74 6.86
C LEU A 58 4.88 -6.39 6.73
N LEU A 59 3.85 -5.69 7.23
CA LEU A 59 2.47 -6.13 7.15
C LEU A 59 1.68 -5.23 6.21
N PRO A 60 0.62 -5.74 5.58
CA PRO A 60 -0.27 -4.90 4.78
C PRO A 60 -0.99 -3.91 5.68
N PRO A 61 -1.45 -2.76 5.16
CA PRO A 61 -1.29 -2.34 3.77
C PRO A 61 0.11 -1.77 3.50
N ALA A 62 0.62 -2.04 2.31
CA ALA A 62 1.92 -1.52 1.86
C ALA A 62 1.75 -0.95 0.46
N ILE A 63 2.42 0.15 0.18
CA ILE A 63 2.26 0.89 -1.07
C ILE A 63 3.58 0.93 -1.82
N PHE A 64 3.52 0.57 -3.09
CA PHE A 64 4.68 0.53 -3.98
C PHE A 64 4.40 1.31 -5.26
N ASN A 65 5.46 1.78 -5.90
CA ASN A 65 5.43 2.22 -7.30
C ASN A 65 6.33 1.25 -8.05
N ASP A 66 5.75 0.39 -8.88
CA ASP A 66 6.44 -0.75 -9.49
C ASP A 66 7.12 -1.59 -8.39
N ASP A 67 8.45 -1.64 -8.38
CA ASP A 67 9.21 -2.41 -7.39
C ASP A 67 9.75 -1.55 -6.25
N THR A 68 9.43 -0.26 -6.25
CA THR A 68 9.94 0.68 -5.25
C THR A 68 8.93 0.86 -4.12
N TYR A 69 9.35 0.58 -2.90
CA TYR A 69 8.51 0.77 -1.72
C TYR A 69 8.31 2.26 -1.46
N CYS A 70 7.04 2.69 -1.43
CA CYS A 70 6.71 4.09 -1.15
C CYS A 70 6.55 4.36 0.34
N GLY A 71 5.92 3.45 1.04
CA GLY A 71 5.74 3.61 2.46
C GLY A 71 4.54 2.84 3.01
N ASP A 72 4.32 3.01 4.31
CA ASP A 72 3.22 2.38 5.03
C ASP A 72 2.03 3.33 5.15
N PHE A 73 1.03 2.90 5.93
CA PHE A 73 -0.18 3.69 6.13
C PHE A 73 0.10 5.05 6.79
N GLN A 74 0.96 5.09 7.79
CA GLN A 74 1.24 6.35 8.49
C GLN A 74 1.89 7.37 7.56
N GLN A 75 2.85 6.93 6.77
CA GLN A 75 3.51 7.78 5.78
C GLN A 75 2.53 8.24 4.71
N PHE A 76 1.60 7.37 4.34
CA PHE A 76 0.53 7.70 3.40
C PHE A 76 -0.37 8.82 3.96
N GLU A 77 -0.81 8.69 5.21
CA GLU A 77 -1.68 9.70 5.84
C GLU A 77 -0.96 11.04 5.96
N ASP A 78 0.32 11.02 6.31
CA ASP A 78 1.13 12.24 6.37
C ASP A 78 1.19 12.93 5.01
N ALA A 79 1.37 12.15 3.96
CA ALA A 79 1.42 12.70 2.60
C ALA A 79 0.07 13.28 2.17
N VAL A 80 -1.03 12.65 2.55
CA VAL A 80 -2.37 13.16 2.26
C VAL A 80 -2.58 14.51 2.97
N GLU A 81 -2.22 14.58 4.24
CA GLU A 81 -2.38 15.78 5.04
C GLU A 81 -1.55 16.95 4.50
N ASP A 82 -0.32 16.66 4.06
CA ASP A 82 0.60 17.67 3.55
C ASP A 82 0.40 17.96 2.06
N ASN A 83 -0.56 17.31 1.41
CA ASN A 83 -0.84 17.49 -0.02
C ASN A 83 0.33 17.04 -0.90
N LEU A 84 1.07 16.03 -0.46
CA LEU A 84 2.26 15.51 -1.14
C LEU A 84 2.07 14.08 -1.63
N LEU A 85 0.82 13.68 -1.89
CA LEU A 85 0.53 12.30 -2.25
C LEU A 85 1.25 11.84 -3.52
N LYS A 86 1.31 12.70 -4.53
CA LYS A 86 2.02 12.36 -5.77
C LYS A 86 3.51 12.14 -5.53
N ASP A 87 4.11 12.97 -4.69
CA ASP A 87 5.52 12.83 -4.31
C ASP A 87 5.74 11.53 -3.55
N PHE A 88 4.83 11.21 -2.62
CA PHE A 88 4.87 9.97 -1.86
C PHE A 88 4.80 8.75 -2.78
N LEU A 89 3.94 8.80 -3.78
CA LEU A 89 3.75 7.72 -4.75
C LEU A 89 4.81 7.74 -5.86
N LYS A 90 5.72 8.71 -5.83
CA LYS A 90 6.77 8.88 -6.84
C LYS A 90 6.20 9.07 -8.25
N LEU A 91 5.04 9.70 -8.31
CA LEU A 91 4.40 10.11 -9.56
C LEU A 91 4.80 11.55 -9.86
N GLN A 92 4.87 11.86 -11.13
CA GLN A 92 5.23 13.22 -11.56
C GLN A 92 4.05 13.95 -12.15
#